data_aac4ef3116c69c277e084e2daaab7abf
#
_entry.id   aac4ef3116c69c277e084e2daaab7abf
#
_cell.length_a   1.000
_cell.length_b   1.000
_cell.length_c   1.000
_cell.angle_alpha   90.00
_cell.angle_beta   90.00
_cell.angle_gamma   90.00
#
_symmetry.space_group_name_H-M   'P 1'
#
loop_
_entity.id
_entity.type
_entity.pdbx_description
1 polymer ?
#
loop_
_entity_poly.entity_id
_entity_poly.type
_entity_poly.pdbx_seq_one_letter_code
_entity_poly.pdbx_strand_id
1 'polypeptide(L)'
;MNRKTINAVIILGVISVASILFIQLASINRTEGLQKKNIEILKKNIKIQEREDSLSLVHFTEQTHLALTNVLHRITIMNADSSDLYESVKRLEPNYFTVDFNEDIDAYQLETWLKRELYNNNLYYNFQFGIYDCFNDSISFYPMVRYNGAEFESDTTLVLKTPRLQWKRDGHYFTVYFPTVKLRKNLRTKSVEPQTYSPYIYLMIIVISTLVFFGFSVLVIIRQKRLSEVKTDFI
;
A
#
# COMPACT_ATOMS: atom_id res chain seq x y z
N MET A 1 -66.09 4.71 -20.22
CA MET A 1 -64.73 5.02 -20.76
C MET A 1 -64.58 4.35 -22.10
N ASN A 2 -64.23 5.05 -23.16
CA ASN A 2 -64.27 4.56 -24.54
C ASN A 2 -63.10 3.57 -24.72
N ARG A 3 -63.30 2.46 -25.48
CA ARG A 3 -62.27 1.41 -25.71
C ARG A 3 -60.97 2.01 -26.26
N LYS A 4 -61.09 3.10 -27.02
CA LYS A 4 -59.96 3.84 -27.58
C LYS A 4 -59.10 4.54 -26.49
N THR A 5 -59.72 5.06 -25.43
CA THR A 5 -59.00 5.73 -24.32
C THR A 5 -58.25 4.72 -23.44
N ILE A 6 -58.77 3.51 -23.24
CA ILE A 6 -58.09 2.43 -22.52
C ILE A 6 -56.83 2.00 -23.25
N ASN A 7 -56.95 1.79 -24.57
CA ASN A 7 -55.80 1.40 -25.38
C ASN A 7 -54.71 2.51 -25.42
N ALA A 8 -55.12 3.79 -25.47
CA ALA A 8 -54.17 4.89 -25.44
C ALA A 8 -53.38 4.94 -24.11
N VAL A 9 -54.02 4.71 -22.96
CA VAL A 9 -53.38 4.70 -21.65
C VAL A 9 -52.40 3.52 -21.53
N ILE A 10 -52.79 2.35 -22.04
CA ILE A 10 -51.92 1.18 -22.05
C ILE A 10 -50.66 1.41 -22.91
N ILE A 11 -50.82 1.97 -24.11
CA ILE A 11 -49.72 2.30 -25.02
C ILE A 11 -48.78 3.32 -24.38
N LEU A 12 -49.32 4.36 -23.75
CA LEU A 12 -48.51 5.38 -23.08
C LEU A 12 -47.74 4.83 -21.88
N GLY A 13 -48.35 3.90 -21.12
CA GLY A 13 -47.69 3.20 -20.04
C GLY A 13 -46.51 2.31 -20.52
N VAL A 14 -46.69 1.58 -21.62
CA VAL A 14 -45.63 0.75 -22.22
C VAL A 14 -44.47 1.59 -22.71
N ILE A 15 -44.76 2.73 -23.37
CA ILE A 15 -43.71 3.64 -23.86
C ILE A 15 -42.92 4.24 -22.69
N SER A 16 -43.58 4.64 -21.58
CA SER A 16 -42.88 5.20 -20.42
C SER A 16 -41.95 4.18 -19.76
N VAL A 17 -42.39 2.91 -19.60
CA VAL A 17 -41.56 1.83 -19.05
C VAL A 17 -40.38 1.55 -19.97
N ALA A 18 -40.59 1.45 -21.29
CA ALA A 18 -39.52 1.27 -22.25
C ALA A 18 -38.47 2.38 -22.21
N SER A 19 -38.91 3.64 -22.07
CA SER A 19 -37.99 4.80 -21.97
C SER A 19 -37.14 4.75 -20.70
N ILE A 20 -37.70 4.37 -19.56
CA ILE A 20 -36.97 4.23 -18.29
C ILE A 20 -35.91 3.13 -18.41
N LEU A 21 -36.29 1.99 -18.98
CA LEU A 21 -35.34 0.88 -19.19
C LEU A 21 -34.17 1.28 -20.10
N PHE A 22 -34.45 2.00 -21.16
CA PHE A 22 -33.42 2.49 -22.09
C PHE A 22 -32.42 3.43 -21.41
N ILE A 23 -32.94 4.40 -20.64
CA ILE A 23 -32.08 5.35 -19.88
C ILE A 23 -31.21 4.60 -18.87
N GLN A 24 -31.75 3.61 -18.19
CA GLN A 24 -31.01 2.82 -17.20
C GLN A 24 -29.91 1.98 -17.84
N LEU A 25 -30.18 1.31 -18.97
CA LEU A 25 -29.19 0.56 -19.72
C LEU A 25 -28.03 1.45 -20.19
N ALA A 26 -28.34 2.63 -20.70
CA ALA A 26 -27.33 3.60 -21.11
C ALA A 26 -26.47 4.09 -19.92
N SER A 27 -27.10 4.30 -18.76
CA SER A 27 -26.41 4.70 -17.53
C SER A 27 -25.45 3.60 -17.02
N ILE A 28 -25.88 2.33 -17.05
CA ILE A 28 -25.04 1.18 -16.64
C ILE A 28 -23.80 1.06 -17.53
N ASN A 29 -23.96 1.11 -18.85
CA ASN A 29 -22.85 1.01 -19.79
C ASN A 29 -21.83 2.15 -19.58
N ARG A 30 -22.31 3.36 -19.27
CA ARG A 30 -21.44 4.51 -18.96
C ARG A 30 -20.68 4.31 -17.66
N THR A 31 -21.32 3.78 -16.63
CA THR A 31 -20.72 3.52 -15.32
C THR A 31 -19.66 2.44 -15.38
N GLU A 32 -19.91 1.36 -16.12
CA GLU A 32 -18.91 0.29 -16.35
C GLU A 32 -17.67 0.82 -17.07
N GLY A 33 -17.84 1.67 -18.06
CA GLY A 33 -16.72 2.30 -18.77
C GLY A 33 -15.86 3.19 -17.86
N LEU A 34 -16.49 3.95 -16.95
CA LEU A 34 -15.78 4.76 -15.96
C LEU A 34 -15.06 3.91 -14.91
N GLN A 35 -15.68 2.83 -14.44
CA GLN A 35 -15.06 1.91 -13.49
C GLN A 35 -13.82 1.23 -14.07
N LYS A 36 -13.87 0.76 -15.33
CA LYS A 36 -12.70 0.19 -16.01
C LYS A 36 -11.55 1.18 -16.10
N LYS A 37 -11.81 2.43 -16.47
CA LYS A 37 -10.80 3.50 -16.50
C LYS A 37 -10.20 3.78 -15.13
N ASN A 38 -11.02 3.84 -14.08
CA ASN A 38 -10.54 4.05 -12.72
C ASN A 38 -9.64 2.92 -12.23
N ILE A 39 -9.98 1.66 -12.54
CA ILE A 39 -9.15 0.49 -12.21
C ILE A 39 -7.82 0.55 -12.96
N GLU A 40 -7.82 0.96 -14.22
CA GLU A 40 -6.59 1.11 -15.01
C GLU A 40 -5.68 2.20 -14.44
N ILE A 41 -6.25 3.36 -14.07
CA ILE A 41 -5.51 4.46 -13.42
C ILE A 41 -4.92 4.00 -12.08
N LEU A 42 -5.69 3.29 -11.26
CA LEU A 42 -5.21 2.74 -9.99
C LEU A 42 -4.04 1.77 -10.20
N LYS A 43 -4.14 0.86 -11.16
CA LYS A 43 -3.05 -0.07 -11.49
C LYS A 43 -1.78 0.67 -11.94
N LYS A 44 -1.94 1.72 -12.74
CA LYS A 44 -0.84 2.55 -13.20
C LYS A 44 -0.17 3.29 -12.04
N ASN A 45 -0.96 3.88 -11.14
CA ASN A 45 -0.44 4.57 -9.96
C ASN A 45 0.30 3.62 -9.01
N ILE A 46 -0.23 2.42 -8.77
CA ILE A 46 0.45 1.39 -7.97
C ILE A 46 1.82 1.05 -8.58
N LYS A 47 1.88 0.83 -9.91
CA LYS A 47 3.13 0.51 -10.60
C LYS A 47 4.16 1.65 -10.55
N ILE A 48 3.71 2.91 -10.61
CA ILE A 48 4.59 4.08 -10.46
C ILE A 48 5.15 4.10 -9.04
N GLN A 49 4.31 3.93 -8.04
CA GLN A 49 4.71 3.94 -6.63
C GLN A 49 5.67 2.80 -6.30
N GLU A 50 5.46 1.60 -6.85
CA GLU A 50 6.39 0.48 -6.71
C GLU A 50 7.78 0.80 -7.30
N ARG A 51 7.83 1.52 -8.42
CA ARG A 51 9.10 1.96 -9.02
C ARG A 51 9.81 3.01 -8.16
N GLU A 52 9.08 4.00 -7.66
CA GLU A 52 9.63 5.04 -6.80
C GLU A 52 10.17 4.44 -5.49
N ASP A 53 9.42 3.52 -4.86
CA ASP A 53 9.85 2.82 -3.65
C ASP A 53 11.12 1.98 -3.91
N SER A 54 11.20 1.32 -5.09
CA SER A 54 12.38 0.54 -5.48
C SER A 54 13.60 1.43 -5.73
N LEU A 55 13.44 2.54 -6.43
CA LEU A 55 14.53 3.49 -6.69
C LEU A 55 15.04 4.12 -5.40
N SER A 56 14.14 4.48 -4.48
CA SER A 56 14.52 5.05 -3.20
C SER A 56 15.31 4.04 -2.33
N LEU A 57 14.94 2.75 -2.39
CA LEU A 57 15.66 1.69 -1.68
C LEU A 57 17.05 1.42 -2.27
N VAL A 58 17.18 1.46 -3.60
CA VAL A 58 18.48 1.33 -4.28
C VAL A 58 19.38 2.50 -3.88
N HIS A 59 18.89 3.72 -3.98
CA HIS A 59 19.63 4.91 -3.58
C HIS A 59 20.06 4.87 -2.10
N PHE A 60 19.15 4.51 -1.20
CA PHE A 60 19.45 4.32 0.22
C PHE A 60 20.56 3.30 0.41
N THR A 61 20.48 2.15 -0.31
CA THR A 61 21.49 1.08 -0.20
C THR A 61 22.87 1.54 -0.66
N GLU A 62 22.94 2.23 -1.80
CA GLU A 62 24.19 2.76 -2.36
C GLU A 62 24.82 3.81 -1.45
N GLN A 63 24.03 4.76 -0.96
CA GLN A 63 24.52 5.80 -0.04
C GLN A 63 24.97 5.20 1.30
N THR A 64 24.24 4.20 1.83
CA THR A 64 24.63 3.51 3.05
C THR A 64 25.92 2.74 2.86
N HIS A 65 26.07 2.02 1.74
CA HIS A 65 27.31 1.31 1.42
C HIS A 65 28.49 2.28 1.35
N LEU A 66 28.34 3.42 0.69
CA LEU A 66 29.37 4.44 0.59
C LEU A 66 29.74 5.01 1.98
N ALA A 67 28.74 5.36 2.79
CA ALA A 67 28.97 5.89 4.14
C ALA A 67 29.73 4.87 5.02
N LEU A 68 29.33 3.61 4.98
CA LEU A 68 29.98 2.53 5.75
C LEU A 68 31.40 2.23 5.25
N THR A 69 31.63 2.30 3.95
CA THR A 69 32.97 2.17 3.36
C THR A 69 33.87 3.32 3.84
N ASN A 70 33.35 4.55 3.93
CA ASN A 70 34.10 5.69 4.46
C ASN A 70 34.42 5.53 5.96
N VAL A 71 33.48 4.97 6.75
CA VAL A 71 33.75 4.61 8.15
C VAL A 71 34.89 3.60 8.25
N LEU A 72 34.81 2.53 7.45
CA LEU A 72 35.85 1.50 7.41
C LEU A 72 37.20 2.07 7.00
N HIS A 73 37.25 2.93 6.00
CA HIS A 73 38.50 3.59 5.59
C HIS A 73 39.11 4.44 6.70
N ARG A 74 38.30 5.07 7.55
CA ARG A 74 38.81 5.78 8.73
C ARG A 74 39.38 4.85 9.78
N ILE A 75 38.74 3.69 10.00
CA ILE A 75 39.22 2.65 10.90
C ILE A 75 40.62 2.16 10.43
N THR A 76 40.74 1.82 9.15
CA THR A 76 41.99 1.31 8.58
C THR A 76 43.13 2.35 8.64
N ILE A 77 42.82 3.63 8.36
CA ILE A 77 43.86 4.69 8.47
C ILE A 77 44.32 4.87 9.91
N MET A 78 43.40 4.86 10.88
CA MET A 78 43.78 5.01 12.29
C MET A 78 44.67 3.89 12.80
N ASN A 79 44.35 2.68 12.37
CA ASN A 79 45.04 1.46 12.82
C ASN A 79 46.30 1.13 11.97
N ALA A 80 46.62 1.99 11.00
CA ALA A 80 47.70 1.78 10.03
C ALA A 80 47.59 0.40 9.32
N ASP A 81 46.34 -0.11 9.17
CA ASP A 81 46.02 -1.35 8.49
C ASP A 81 45.98 -1.10 6.97
N SER A 82 46.70 -1.92 6.22
CA SER A 82 46.75 -1.90 4.75
C SER A 82 45.87 -2.98 4.10
N SER A 83 44.92 -3.53 4.85
CA SER A 83 44.02 -4.57 4.34
C SER A 83 43.11 -4.04 3.23
N ASP A 84 42.75 -4.95 2.32
CA ASP A 84 41.84 -4.61 1.22
C ASP A 84 40.44 -4.38 1.75
N LEU A 85 39.85 -3.22 1.38
CA LEU A 85 38.51 -2.84 1.73
C LEU A 85 37.42 -3.48 0.84
N TYR A 86 37.86 -4.31 -0.11
CA TYR A 86 36.97 -4.93 -1.07
C TYR A 86 36.02 -5.91 -0.37
N GLU A 87 34.70 -5.78 -0.66
CA GLU A 87 33.63 -6.60 -0.09
C GLU A 87 33.50 -6.63 1.44
N SER A 88 34.17 -5.73 2.16
CA SER A 88 34.09 -5.67 3.62
C SER A 88 32.71 -5.16 4.11
N VAL A 89 31.99 -4.40 3.30
CA VAL A 89 30.63 -3.96 3.60
C VAL A 89 29.63 -4.89 2.94
N LYS A 90 28.79 -5.57 3.74
CA LYS A 90 27.76 -6.48 3.25
C LYS A 90 26.39 -6.09 3.76
N ARG A 91 25.39 -6.25 2.91
CA ARG A 91 24.00 -6.05 3.24
C ARG A 91 23.34 -7.41 3.49
N LEU A 92 22.94 -7.68 4.73
CA LEU A 92 22.25 -8.92 5.10
C LEU A 92 20.74 -8.81 4.86
N GLU A 93 20.15 -7.66 5.18
CA GLU A 93 18.76 -7.31 4.90
C GLU A 93 18.70 -5.88 4.33
N PRO A 94 17.60 -5.47 3.70
CA PRO A 94 17.49 -4.13 3.12
C PRO A 94 17.74 -2.96 4.07
N ASN A 95 17.61 -3.18 5.38
CA ASN A 95 17.85 -2.23 6.43
C ASN A 95 18.88 -2.69 7.46
N TYR A 96 19.67 -3.74 7.14
CA TYR A 96 20.68 -4.31 8.02
C TYR A 96 21.98 -4.55 7.27
N PHE A 97 23.04 -3.88 7.69
CA PHE A 97 24.36 -3.93 7.09
C PHE A 97 25.40 -4.43 8.08
N THR A 98 26.44 -5.07 7.59
CA THR A 98 27.59 -5.51 8.36
C THR A 98 28.87 -5.03 7.70
N VAL A 99 29.85 -4.68 8.53
CA VAL A 99 31.15 -4.20 8.07
C VAL A 99 32.25 -5.00 8.78
N ASP A 100 33.08 -5.63 7.99
CA ASP A 100 34.23 -6.41 8.43
C ASP A 100 35.45 -5.53 8.64
N PHE A 101 36.20 -5.75 9.72
CA PHE A 101 37.45 -5.05 10.01
C PHE A 101 38.37 -5.94 10.87
N ASN A 102 39.67 -5.63 10.92
CA ASN A 102 40.64 -6.58 11.47
C ASN A 102 41.02 -6.30 12.93
N GLU A 103 40.61 -5.21 13.53
CA GLU A 103 41.06 -4.77 14.84
C GLU A 103 39.90 -4.38 15.77
N ASP A 104 40.20 -4.25 17.07
CA ASP A 104 39.22 -3.74 18.02
C ASP A 104 38.93 -2.26 17.79
N ILE A 105 37.66 -1.87 17.98
CA ILE A 105 37.23 -0.50 17.87
C ILE A 105 36.43 -0.07 19.12
N ASP A 106 36.71 1.14 19.59
CA ASP A 106 35.94 1.73 20.65
C ASP A 106 34.54 2.15 20.14
N ALA A 107 33.52 1.79 20.89
CA ALA A 107 32.13 2.04 20.52
C ALA A 107 31.80 3.52 20.35
N TYR A 108 32.39 4.40 21.17
CA TYR A 108 32.17 5.85 21.09
C TYR A 108 32.79 6.44 19.82
N GLN A 109 33.97 5.95 19.43
CA GLN A 109 34.61 6.36 18.18
C GLN A 109 33.80 5.91 16.97
N LEU A 110 33.34 4.64 16.98
CA LEU A 110 32.50 4.11 15.91
C LEU A 110 31.20 4.89 15.77
N GLU A 111 30.53 5.19 16.87
CA GLU A 111 29.32 6.01 16.87
C GLU A 111 29.55 7.40 16.25
N THR A 112 30.65 8.05 16.64
CA THR A 112 31.01 9.37 16.13
C THR A 112 31.25 9.35 14.62
N TRP A 113 31.94 8.33 14.12
CA TRP A 113 32.18 8.19 12.68
C TRP A 113 30.92 7.84 11.92
N LEU A 114 30.09 6.93 12.45
CA LEU A 114 28.78 6.62 11.85
C LEU A 114 27.89 7.86 11.72
N LYS A 115 27.76 8.64 12.79
CA LYS A 115 27.01 9.90 12.77
C LYS A 115 27.51 10.84 11.69
N ARG A 116 28.82 11.02 11.61
CA ARG A 116 29.45 11.92 10.64
C ARG A 116 29.28 11.46 9.20
N GLU A 117 29.57 10.18 8.90
CA GLU A 117 29.51 9.68 7.53
C GLU A 117 28.09 9.51 7.03
N LEU A 118 27.14 9.13 7.89
CA LEU A 118 25.72 9.11 7.52
C LEU A 118 25.20 10.53 7.24
N TYR A 119 25.59 11.50 8.03
CA TYR A 119 25.24 12.91 7.80
C TYR A 119 25.81 13.43 6.48
N ASN A 120 27.09 13.17 6.21
CA ASN A 120 27.78 13.62 4.99
C ASN A 120 27.17 13.00 3.70
N ASN A 121 26.58 11.81 3.81
CA ASN A 121 25.93 11.14 2.70
C ASN A 121 24.42 11.36 2.66
N ASN A 122 23.89 12.36 3.38
CA ASN A 122 22.46 12.72 3.42
C ASN A 122 21.55 11.58 3.90
N LEU A 123 22.05 10.69 4.73
CA LEU A 123 21.31 9.58 5.33
C LEU A 123 20.76 9.96 6.69
N TYR A 124 19.69 10.71 6.73
CA TYR A 124 19.05 11.23 7.94
C TYR A 124 18.07 10.22 8.56
N TYR A 125 18.50 8.97 8.70
CA TYR A 125 17.70 7.89 9.28
C TYR A 125 18.18 7.57 10.70
N ASN A 126 17.21 7.24 11.57
CA ASN A 126 17.56 6.68 12.86
C ASN A 126 18.24 5.33 12.67
N PHE A 127 19.30 5.07 13.40
CA PHE A 127 20.03 3.81 13.31
C PHE A 127 20.43 3.29 14.69
N GLN A 128 20.66 2.00 14.76
CA GLN A 128 21.27 1.33 15.88
C GLN A 128 22.46 0.54 15.36
N PHE A 129 23.56 0.53 16.11
CA PHE A 129 24.72 -0.27 15.76
C PHE A 129 25.04 -1.29 16.84
N GLY A 130 25.79 -2.31 16.46
CA GLY A 130 26.28 -3.33 17.36
C GLY A 130 27.66 -3.78 16.94
N ILE A 131 28.50 -4.12 17.91
CA ILE A 131 29.84 -4.66 17.70
C ILE A 131 29.81 -6.13 18.06
N TYR A 132 30.33 -6.98 17.19
CA TYR A 132 30.46 -8.41 17.45
C TYR A 132 31.66 -8.65 18.35
N ASP A 133 31.42 -9.37 19.43
CA ASP A 133 32.42 -9.83 20.37
C ASP A 133 32.69 -11.33 20.11
N CYS A 134 33.88 -11.61 19.58
CA CYS A 134 34.31 -12.97 19.26
C CYS A 134 34.54 -13.85 20.51
N PHE A 135 34.74 -13.27 21.71
CA PHE A 135 34.89 -14.03 22.95
C PHE A 135 33.57 -14.61 23.43
N ASN A 136 32.49 -13.85 23.29
CA ASN A 136 31.17 -14.24 23.75
C ASN A 136 30.27 -14.76 22.60
N ASP A 137 30.77 -14.82 21.39
CA ASP A 137 30.01 -15.17 20.17
C ASP A 137 28.66 -14.40 20.10
N SER A 138 28.72 -13.14 20.43
CA SER A 138 27.51 -12.30 20.53
C SER A 138 27.73 -10.88 20.02
N ILE A 139 26.62 -10.25 19.57
CA ILE A 139 26.63 -8.84 19.17
C ILE A 139 26.15 -7.99 20.35
N SER A 140 27.01 -7.09 20.79
CA SER A 140 26.68 -6.07 21.79
C SER A 140 26.05 -4.85 21.09
N PHE A 141 24.72 -4.67 21.26
CA PHE A 141 24.02 -3.53 20.68
C PHE A 141 24.08 -2.31 21.57
N TYR A 142 24.35 -1.17 20.94
CA TYR A 142 24.42 0.14 21.59
C TYR A 142 23.09 0.89 21.49
N PRO A 143 22.90 1.98 22.25
CA PRO A 143 21.68 2.79 22.21
C PRO A 143 21.34 3.26 20.82
N MET A 144 20.06 3.52 20.58
CA MET A 144 19.60 4.06 19.32
C MET A 144 20.11 5.49 19.11
N VAL A 145 20.58 5.76 17.91
CA VAL A 145 20.94 7.09 17.45
C VAL A 145 19.79 7.66 16.63
N ARG A 146 19.26 8.79 17.02
CA ARG A 146 18.15 9.48 16.36
C ARG A 146 18.62 10.74 15.67
N TYR A 147 18.02 11.02 14.53
CA TYR A 147 18.17 12.31 13.86
C TYR A 147 17.03 13.24 14.30
N ASN A 148 17.37 14.38 14.88
CA ASN A 148 16.40 15.38 15.41
C ASN A 148 16.03 16.47 14.40
N GLY A 149 16.54 16.40 13.17
CA GLY A 149 16.36 17.41 12.12
C GLY A 149 17.57 18.34 11.93
N ALA A 150 18.50 18.37 12.87
CA ALA A 150 19.75 19.13 12.80
C ALA A 150 20.98 18.22 12.93
N GLU A 151 20.96 17.33 13.92
CA GLU A 151 22.09 16.46 14.25
C GLU A 151 21.62 15.09 14.76
N PHE A 152 22.57 14.16 14.90
CA PHE A 152 22.34 12.84 15.46
C PHE A 152 22.59 12.86 16.97
N GLU A 153 21.59 12.40 17.74
CA GLU A 153 21.64 12.25 19.20
C GLU A 153 21.49 10.80 19.62
N SER A 154 22.22 10.39 20.65
CA SER A 154 22.13 9.04 21.21
C SER A 154 21.03 8.97 22.26
N ASP A 155 20.05 8.12 22.04
CA ASP A 155 18.94 7.88 22.98
C ASP A 155 19.27 6.67 23.86
N THR A 156 19.80 6.94 25.05
CA THR A 156 20.20 5.90 26.01
C THR A 156 19.02 5.12 26.60
N THR A 157 17.78 5.58 26.40
CA THR A 157 16.59 4.97 26.97
C THR A 157 16.01 3.86 26.11
N LEU A 158 16.36 3.81 24.81
CA LEU A 158 15.78 2.87 23.86
C LEU A 158 16.84 1.92 23.30
N VAL A 159 16.83 0.70 23.80
CA VAL A 159 17.48 -0.44 23.17
C VAL A 159 16.38 -1.23 22.45
N LEU A 160 16.28 -1.08 21.12
CA LEU A 160 15.36 -1.91 20.34
C LEU A 160 15.82 -3.37 20.36
N LYS A 161 14.86 -4.31 20.29
CA LYS A 161 15.15 -5.68 19.91
C LYS A 161 15.53 -5.71 18.44
N THR A 162 16.79 -5.52 18.16
CA THR A 162 17.34 -5.64 16.81
C THR A 162 17.29 -7.10 16.36
N PRO A 163 17.01 -7.38 15.08
CA PRO A 163 17.17 -8.72 14.55
C PRO A 163 18.63 -9.15 14.79
N ARG A 164 18.84 -10.23 15.53
CA ARG A 164 20.16 -10.78 15.77
C ARG A 164 20.57 -11.62 14.55
N LEU A 165 20.93 -10.96 13.48
CA LEU A 165 21.46 -11.61 12.29
C LEU A 165 22.97 -11.76 12.50
N GLN A 166 23.39 -12.97 12.87
CA GLN A 166 24.79 -13.33 12.89
C GLN A 166 25.29 -13.49 11.46
N TRP A 167 26.37 -12.78 11.11
CA TRP A 167 26.97 -12.91 9.79
C TRP A 167 28.03 -13.99 9.74
N LYS A 168 28.99 -13.92 10.65
CA LYS A 168 30.09 -14.90 10.78
C LYS A 168 30.48 -15.02 12.24
N ARG A 169 31.18 -16.12 12.57
CA ARG A 169 31.67 -16.39 13.93
C ARG A 169 33.11 -15.99 14.14
N ASP A 170 33.84 -15.69 13.05
CA ASP A 170 35.25 -15.36 13.09
C ASP A 170 35.49 -13.90 12.71
N GLY A 171 36.51 -13.28 13.37
CA GLY A 171 36.94 -11.91 13.09
C GLY A 171 36.12 -10.85 13.81
N HIS A 172 36.44 -9.60 13.52
CA HIS A 172 35.79 -8.43 14.08
C HIS A 172 34.86 -7.82 13.04
N TYR A 173 33.63 -7.53 13.43
CA TYR A 173 32.69 -6.79 12.57
C TYR A 173 31.72 -5.98 13.41
N PHE A 174 31.23 -4.92 12.83
CA PHE A 174 30.09 -4.20 13.39
C PHE A 174 28.88 -4.27 12.48
N THR A 175 27.73 -4.03 13.04
CA THR A 175 26.45 -4.05 12.33
C THR A 175 25.75 -2.71 12.47
N VAL A 176 25.00 -2.32 11.43
CA VAL A 176 24.16 -1.12 11.46
C VAL A 176 22.76 -1.47 10.99
N TYR A 177 21.78 -1.14 11.82
CA TYR A 177 20.36 -1.41 11.60
C TYR A 177 19.56 -0.10 11.53
N PHE A 178 18.72 0.01 10.50
CA PHE A 178 17.87 1.17 10.25
C PHE A 178 16.38 0.81 10.46
N PRO A 179 15.78 1.01 11.65
CA PRO A 179 14.44 0.56 11.97
C PRO A 179 13.33 1.29 11.19
N THR A 180 13.60 2.52 10.74
CA THR A 180 12.63 3.35 10.02
C THR A 180 12.56 3.03 8.53
N VAL A 181 13.56 2.36 7.98
CA VAL A 181 13.53 1.87 6.60
C VAL A 181 12.60 0.67 6.54
N LYS A 182 11.33 0.93 6.31
CA LYS A 182 10.31 -0.12 6.19
C LYS A 182 10.56 -0.91 4.91
N LEU A 183 10.96 -2.16 5.07
CA LEU A 183 10.64 -3.17 4.09
C LEU A 183 9.11 -3.18 3.93
N ARG A 184 8.64 -2.64 2.84
CA ARG A 184 7.28 -2.96 2.39
C ARG A 184 7.31 -4.45 1.98
N LYS A 185 7.26 -5.36 3.01
CA LYS A 185 6.85 -6.74 2.78
C LYS A 185 5.63 -6.61 1.88
N ASN A 186 5.74 -7.17 0.66
CA ASN A 186 4.64 -7.26 -0.28
C ASN A 186 3.33 -7.31 0.49
N LEU A 187 2.75 -6.16 0.77
CA LEU A 187 1.34 -6.09 1.00
C LEU A 187 0.79 -6.65 -0.31
N ARG A 188 0.61 -7.99 -0.34
CA ARG A 188 -0.38 -8.54 -1.23
C ARG A 188 -1.51 -7.54 -1.11
N THR A 189 -1.61 -6.69 -2.09
CA THR A 189 -2.80 -5.91 -2.30
C THR A 189 -3.87 -6.97 -2.23
N LYS A 190 -4.51 -7.08 -1.03
CA LYS A 190 -5.83 -7.67 -0.98
C LYS A 190 -6.48 -6.93 -2.12
N SER A 191 -6.65 -7.62 -3.23
CA SER A 191 -7.42 -7.10 -4.33
C SER A 191 -8.67 -6.61 -3.63
N VAL A 192 -8.79 -5.30 -3.51
CA VAL A 192 -10.07 -4.67 -3.22
C VAL A 192 -10.85 -5.01 -4.47
N GLU A 193 -11.35 -6.24 -4.51
CA GLU A 193 -12.45 -6.55 -5.41
C GLU A 193 -13.51 -5.54 -4.99
N PRO A 194 -13.80 -4.58 -5.84
CA PRO A 194 -14.93 -3.74 -5.58
C PRO A 194 -16.09 -4.73 -5.44
N GLN A 195 -16.73 -4.76 -4.27
CA GLN A 195 -18.02 -5.43 -4.11
C GLN A 195 -18.99 -4.67 -5.00
N THR A 196 -18.87 -4.89 -6.27
CA THR A 196 -19.80 -4.40 -7.26
C THR A 196 -20.99 -5.32 -7.14
N TYR A 197 -21.94 -4.93 -6.27
CA TYR A 197 -23.30 -5.41 -6.47
C TYR A 197 -23.59 -5.15 -7.93
N SER A 198 -23.75 -6.24 -8.69
CA SER A 198 -23.94 -6.13 -10.13
C SER A 198 -25.05 -5.12 -10.38
N PRO A 199 -24.84 -4.05 -11.15
CA PRO A 199 -25.85 -3.02 -11.40
C PRO A 199 -27.13 -3.66 -11.98
N TYR A 200 -27.02 -4.86 -12.51
CA TYR A 200 -28.13 -5.68 -12.98
C TYR A 200 -29.14 -6.07 -11.88
N ILE A 201 -28.70 -6.19 -10.61
CA ILE A 201 -29.61 -6.52 -9.49
C ILE A 201 -30.59 -5.36 -9.27
N TYR A 202 -30.09 -4.13 -9.27
CA TYR A 202 -30.95 -2.94 -9.14
C TYR A 202 -31.90 -2.81 -10.33
N LEU A 203 -31.43 -3.09 -11.54
CA LEU A 203 -32.23 -3.09 -12.74
C LEU A 203 -33.35 -4.13 -12.66
N MET A 204 -33.05 -5.36 -12.23
CA MET A 204 -34.06 -6.41 -12.04
C MET A 204 -35.14 -6.02 -11.02
N ILE A 205 -34.75 -5.40 -9.90
CA ILE A 205 -35.72 -4.95 -8.89
C ILE A 205 -36.65 -3.89 -9.46
N ILE A 206 -36.14 -2.94 -10.22
CA ILE A 206 -36.94 -1.88 -10.82
C ILE A 206 -37.89 -2.45 -11.89
N VAL A 207 -37.41 -3.36 -12.73
CA VAL A 207 -38.27 -4.03 -13.75
C VAL A 207 -39.40 -4.79 -13.09
N ILE A 208 -39.11 -5.58 -12.07
CA ILE A 208 -40.13 -6.35 -11.34
C ILE A 208 -41.14 -5.42 -10.68
N SER A 209 -40.68 -4.36 -10.02
CA SER A 209 -41.55 -3.37 -9.37
C SER A 209 -42.47 -2.68 -10.35
N THR A 210 -41.96 -2.26 -11.51
CA THR A 210 -42.80 -1.61 -12.54
C THR A 210 -43.82 -2.57 -13.15
N LEU A 211 -43.49 -3.83 -13.39
CA LEU A 211 -44.40 -4.85 -13.88
C LEU A 211 -45.52 -5.13 -12.88
N VAL A 212 -45.21 -5.25 -11.58
CA VAL A 212 -46.21 -5.44 -10.51
C VAL A 212 -47.15 -4.27 -10.44
N PHE A 213 -46.60 -3.04 -10.45
CA PHE A 213 -47.44 -1.81 -10.42
C PHE A 213 -48.37 -1.70 -11.64
N PHE A 214 -47.85 -2.02 -12.84
CA PHE A 214 -48.65 -2.01 -14.06
C PHE A 214 -49.72 -3.08 -14.03
N GLY A 215 -49.41 -4.31 -13.61
CA GLY A 215 -50.39 -5.39 -13.46
C GLY A 215 -51.52 -5.01 -12.48
N PHE A 216 -51.16 -4.42 -11.33
CA PHE A 216 -52.14 -3.97 -10.36
C PHE A 216 -53.07 -2.85 -10.93
N SER A 217 -52.49 -1.90 -11.66
CA SER A 217 -53.24 -0.82 -12.30
C SER A 217 -54.25 -1.36 -13.32
N VAL A 218 -53.88 -2.35 -14.12
CA VAL A 218 -54.78 -3.00 -15.09
C VAL A 218 -55.93 -3.74 -14.38
N LEU A 219 -55.65 -4.49 -13.29
CA LEU A 219 -56.65 -5.16 -12.48
C LEU A 219 -57.67 -4.18 -11.87
N VAL A 220 -57.19 -3.05 -11.36
CA VAL A 220 -58.10 -2.00 -10.81
C VAL A 220 -59.02 -1.44 -11.88
N ILE A 221 -58.51 -1.17 -13.09
CA ILE A 221 -59.31 -0.70 -14.22
C ILE A 221 -60.37 -1.71 -14.64
N ILE A 222 -60.02 -3.00 -14.73
CA ILE A 222 -60.98 -4.06 -15.08
C ILE A 222 -62.05 -4.20 -14.00
N ARG A 223 -61.67 -4.12 -12.72
CA ARG A 223 -62.59 -4.20 -11.59
C ARG A 223 -63.58 -3.03 -11.56
N GLN A 224 -63.10 -1.83 -11.80
CA GLN A 224 -63.92 -0.62 -11.90
C GLN A 224 -64.89 -0.71 -13.09
N LYS A 225 -64.47 -1.28 -14.22
CA LYS A 225 -65.35 -1.46 -15.39
C LYS A 225 -66.47 -2.44 -15.10
N ARG A 226 -66.21 -3.57 -14.44
CA ARG A 226 -67.25 -4.56 -14.04
C ARG A 226 -68.25 -3.95 -13.07
N LEU A 227 -67.81 -3.15 -12.09
CA LEU A 227 -68.68 -2.45 -11.15
C LEU A 227 -69.55 -1.39 -11.82
N SER A 228 -69.08 -0.71 -12.86
CA SER A 228 -69.83 0.25 -13.66
C SER A 228 -70.91 -0.41 -14.55
N GLU A 229 -70.58 -1.58 -15.13
CA GLU A 229 -71.54 -2.32 -15.94
C GLU A 229 -72.73 -2.87 -15.10
N VAL A 230 -72.43 -3.40 -13.89
CA VAL A 230 -73.47 -3.86 -12.96
C VAL A 230 -74.38 -2.71 -12.47
N LYS A 231 -73.85 -1.51 -12.35
CA LYS A 231 -74.66 -0.32 -11.93
C LYS A 231 -75.61 0.19 -13.02
N THR A 232 -75.24 -0.01 -14.29
CA THR A 232 -76.10 0.40 -15.44
C THR A 232 -77.17 -0.61 -15.74
N ASP A 233 -77.05 -1.88 -15.34
CA ASP A 233 -78.12 -2.88 -15.52
C ASP A 233 -79.18 -2.88 -14.41
N PHE A 234 -79.01 -2.00 -13.37
CA PHE A 234 -79.99 -1.83 -12.24
C PHE A 234 -80.77 -0.56 -12.29
N ILE A 235 -80.69 0.24 -13.35
CA ILE A 235 -81.52 1.43 -13.60
C ILE A 235 -82.34 1.25 -14.85
#